data_9abeb131bc826faf8586b845c9af4d49
#
_entry.id   9abeb131bc826faf8586b845c9af4d49
#
_cell.length_a   1.000
_cell.length_b   1.000
_cell.length_c   1.000
_cell.angle_alpha   90.00
_cell.angle_beta   90.00
_cell.angle_gamma   90.00
#
_symmetry.space_group_name_H-M   'P 1'
#
loop_
_entity.id
_entity.type
_entity.pdbx_description
1 polymer ?
#
loop_
_entity_poly.entity_id
_entity_poly.type
_entity_poly.pdbx_seq_one_letter_code
_entity_poly.pdbx_strand_id
1 'polypeptide(L)'
;MKEFWKDYGKIAIIALVVIIILGVAIDVFNPAYGWCATVPAGHVGVVEHFGQVRESTLSPGFHMTGFFEHVHPVDTRTQRHNYKTECFSSDIQQVDLSIAVNENISPDAAYKLYTTVGMNYLENLLEPRLLENTKVVISKYTAESLIANREKLSAEVLVKMQEDMAQYGINVTAISIENIDFTDQYEAAIEAKQVATQEKQKAQTEQERMTMETEQAAKRKKIEADAAAEVQKIEADADAYAIKAKAEAEAEANDKINKSLTDALISYVQMNKWNGALPQFVGGDSTIPVLDFTGAE
;
A
#
# COMPACT_ATOMS: atom_id res chain seq x y z
N MET A 1 -88.63 -40.48 -31.05
CA MET A 1 -87.97 -39.17 -30.93
C MET A 1 -87.85 -38.64 -29.49
N LYS A 2 -88.87 -38.78 -28.62
CA LYS A 2 -88.82 -38.26 -27.23
C LYS A 2 -87.86 -39.01 -26.27
N GLU A 3 -87.65 -40.30 -26.45
CA GLU A 3 -86.68 -41.05 -25.61
C GLU A 3 -85.25 -40.79 -26.01
N PHE A 4 -84.97 -40.58 -27.28
CA PHE A 4 -83.67 -40.27 -27.79
C PHE A 4 -83.08 -38.93 -27.21
N TRP A 5 -83.96 -37.91 -27.11
CA TRP A 5 -83.55 -36.65 -26.49
C TRP A 5 -83.41 -36.71 -24.95
N LYS A 6 -83.99 -37.67 -24.29
CA LYS A 6 -83.90 -37.86 -22.86
C LYS A 6 -82.49 -38.38 -22.42
N ASP A 7 -81.97 -39.28 -23.24
CA ASP A 7 -80.69 -39.87 -22.97
C ASP A 7 -79.48 -38.96 -23.39
N TYR A 8 -79.63 -38.24 -24.49
CA TYR A 8 -78.68 -37.18 -24.85
C TYR A 8 -78.65 -36.05 -23.85
N GLY A 9 -79.83 -35.67 -23.28
CA GLY A 9 -79.92 -34.70 -22.21
C GLY A 9 -79.12 -35.11 -20.93
N LYS A 10 -79.23 -36.37 -20.55
CA LYS A 10 -78.47 -36.91 -19.42
C LYS A 10 -76.96 -36.95 -19.70
N ILE A 11 -76.59 -37.36 -20.90
CA ILE A 11 -75.19 -37.37 -21.31
C ILE A 11 -74.60 -35.95 -21.35
N ALA A 12 -75.40 -34.99 -21.88
CA ALA A 12 -74.92 -33.58 -21.89
C ALA A 12 -74.81 -32.98 -20.46
N ILE A 13 -75.69 -33.35 -19.55
CA ILE A 13 -75.56 -32.92 -18.14
C ILE A 13 -74.36 -33.56 -17.47
N ILE A 14 -74.14 -34.88 -17.69
CA ILE A 14 -72.91 -35.59 -17.16
C ILE A 14 -71.69 -34.98 -17.74
N ALA A 15 -71.61 -34.71 -19.04
CA ALA A 15 -70.44 -34.05 -19.66
C ALA A 15 -70.23 -32.65 -19.10
N LEU A 16 -71.23 -31.87 -18.87
CA LEU A 16 -71.14 -30.54 -18.27
C LEU A 16 -70.62 -30.61 -16.82
N VAL A 17 -71.14 -31.56 -16.02
CA VAL A 17 -70.66 -31.81 -14.65
C VAL A 17 -69.19 -32.24 -14.64
N VAL A 18 -68.80 -33.13 -15.57
CA VAL A 18 -67.39 -33.53 -15.71
C VAL A 18 -66.46 -32.36 -16.09
N ILE A 19 -66.93 -31.48 -17.01
CA ILE A 19 -66.17 -30.27 -17.38
C ILE A 19 -66.02 -29.32 -16.19
N ILE A 20 -67.12 -29.15 -15.41
CA ILE A 20 -67.08 -28.32 -14.19
C ILE A 20 -66.13 -28.93 -13.15
N ILE A 21 -66.18 -30.25 -12.93
CA ILE A 21 -65.28 -30.96 -11.99
C ILE A 21 -63.83 -30.85 -12.47
N LEU A 22 -63.54 -31.00 -13.78
CA LEU A 22 -62.24 -30.81 -14.37
C LEU A 22 -61.75 -29.37 -14.24
N GLY A 23 -62.62 -28.39 -14.47
CA GLY A 23 -62.31 -26.99 -14.29
C GLY A 23 -61.93 -26.68 -12.83
N VAL A 24 -62.77 -27.14 -11.88
CA VAL A 24 -62.48 -27.00 -10.45
C VAL A 24 -61.19 -27.74 -10.04
N ALA A 25 -60.96 -28.94 -10.60
CA ALA A 25 -59.74 -29.67 -10.33
C ALA A 25 -58.48 -28.94 -10.86
N ILE A 26 -58.56 -28.32 -12.05
CA ILE A 26 -57.46 -27.51 -12.60
C ILE A 26 -57.22 -26.29 -11.71
N ASP A 27 -58.25 -25.61 -11.25
CA ASP A 27 -58.13 -24.45 -10.34
C ASP A 27 -57.61 -24.85 -8.96
N VAL A 28 -58.05 -26.01 -8.42
CA VAL A 28 -57.59 -26.53 -7.11
C VAL A 28 -56.09 -26.91 -7.14
N PHE A 29 -55.58 -27.44 -8.25
CA PHE A 29 -54.21 -27.84 -8.40
C PHE A 29 -53.32 -26.76 -9.06
N ASN A 30 -53.86 -25.59 -9.37
CA ASN A 30 -53.07 -24.49 -9.88
C ASN A 30 -52.20 -23.88 -8.74
N PRO A 31 -50.88 -23.92 -8.81
CA PRO A 31 -50.00 -23.45 -7.73
C PRO A 31 -50.13 -21.94 -7.44
N ALA A 32 -50.79 -21.19 -8.33
CA ALA A 32 -51.01 -19.74 -8.15
C ALA A 32 -52.33 -19.37 -7.51
N TYR A 33 -53.41 -20.21 -7.66
CA TYR A 33 -54.78 -19.84 -7.30
C TYR A 33 -55.57 -20.97 -6.61
N GLY A 34 -54.92 -22.08 -6.27
CA GLY A 34 -55.58 -23.27 -5.73
C GLY A 34 -55.62 -23.32 -4.21
N TRP A 35 -56.29 -24.32 -3.67
CA TRP A 35 -56.31 -24.64 -2.24
C TRP A 35 -54.97 -25.10 -1.71
N CYS A 36 -53.98 -25.22 -2.58
CA CYS A 36 -52.63 -25.71 -2.26
C CYS A 36 -51.61 -24.79 -2.94
N ALA A 37 -50.66 -24.36 -2.17
CA ALA A 37 -49.50 -23.62 -2.68
C ALA A 37 -48.21 -24.33 -2.32
N THR A 38 -47.31 -24.38 -3.25
CA THR A 38 -45.93 -24.91 -3.02
C THR A 38 -44.97 -23.75 -3.07
N VAL A 39 -44.26 -23.48 -1.95
CA VAL A 39 -43.21 -22.48 -1.85
C VAL A 39 -41.90 -23.18 -2.15
N PRO A 40 -41.15 -22.74 -3.18
CA PRO A 40 -39.85 -23.32 -3.52
C PRO A 40 -38.83 -23.15 -2.40
N ALA A 41 -37.80 -24.02 -2.38
CA ALA A 41 -36.67 -23.86 -1.45
C ALA A 41 -35.94 -22.52 -1.69
N GLY A 42 -35.61 -21.80 -0.61
CA GLY A 42 -35.01 -20.47 -0.67
C GLY A 42 -35.98 -19.32 -0.96
N HIS A 43 -37.27 -19.61 -0.94
CA HIS A 43 -38.34 -18.59 -1.06
C HIS A 43 -39.22 -18.61 0.17
N VAL A 44 -39.92 -17.51 0.37
CA VAL A 44 -40.96 -17.36 1.38
C VAL A 44 -42.25 -16.97 0.67
N GLY A 45 -43.35 -17.60 1.04
CA GLY A 45 -44.67 -17.31 0.48
C GLY A 45 -45.32 -16.16 1.23
N VAL A 46 -45.60 -15.04 0.56
CA VAL A 46 -46.46 -13.97 1.06
C VAL A 46 -47.88 -14.25 0.64
N VAL A 47 -48.78 -14.33 1.63
CA VAL A 47 -50.19 -14.67 1.39
C VAL A 47 -51.01 -13.41 1.26
N GLU A 48 -51.74 -13.30 0.16
CA GLU A 48 -52.69 -12.24 -0.12
C GLU A 48 -54.12 -12.83 -0.16
N HIS A 49 -55.02 -12.25 0.63
CA HIS A 49 -56.41 -12.64 0.69
C HIS A 49 -57.29 -11.43 0.35
N PHE A 50 -57.98 -11.47 -0.79
CA PHE A 50 -58.79 -10.36 -1.30
C PHE A 50 -58.10 -8.98 -1.27
N GLY A 51 -56.84 -8.92 -1.64
CA GLY A 51 -56.06 -7.68 -1.64
C GLY A 51 -55.47 -7.31 -0.28
N GLN A 52 -55.70 -8.11 0.77
CA GLN A 52 -55.06 -7.92 2.06
C GLN A 52 -53.91 -8.91 2.21
N VAL A 53 -52.73 -8.38 2.51
CA VAL A 53 -51.55 -9.19 2.78
C VAL A 53 -51.56 -9.65 4.23
N ARG A 54 -51.39 -10.94 4.45
CA ARG A 54 -51.26 -11.53 5.78
C ARG A 54 -49.89 -11.26 6.37
N GLU A 55 -49.79 -10.89 7.63
CA GLU A 55 -48.51 -10.64 8.32
C GLU A 55 -47.62 -11.89 8.45
N SER A 56 -48.27 -13.08 8.41
CA SER A 56 -47.53 -14.35 8.48
C SER A 56 -47.08 -14.82 7.10
N THR A 57 -45.80 -15.17 6.98
CA THR A 57 -45.20 -15.75 5.78
C THR A 57 -45.23 -17.28 5.82
N LEU A 58 -45.30 -17.93 4.66
CA LEU A 58 -45.25 -19.38 4.54
C LEU A 58 -43.77 -19.81 4.31
N SER A 59 -43.32 -20.79 5.10
CA SER A 59 -41.99 -21.41 4.91
C SER A 59 -41.93 -22.23 3.60
N PRO A 60 -40.73 -22.57 3.11
CA PRO A 60 -40.61 -23.49 1.98
C PRO A 60 -41.33 -24.82 2.24
N GLY A 61 -42.05 -25.30 1.23
CA GLY A 61 -42.78 -26.55 1.31
C GLY A 61 -44.19 -26.47 0.74
N PHE A 62 -44.97 -27.49 1.04
CA PHE A 62 -46.36 -27.58 0.62
C PHE A 62 -47.27 -27.04 1.73
N HIS A 63 -48.19 -26.14 1.35
CA HIS A 63 -49.14 -25.50 2.24
C HIS A 63 -50.59 -25.63 1.69
N MET A 64 -51.53 -25.92 2.56
CA MET A 64 -52.91 -25.75 2.25
C MET A 64 -53.32 -24.32 2.53
N THR A 65 -53.75 -23.62 1.51
CA THR A 65 -54.18 -22.23 1.54
C THR A 65 -55.72 -22.13 1.44
N GLY A 66 -56.28 -20.96 1.76
CA GLY A 66 -57.70 -20.71 1.61
C GLY A 66 -58.11 -20.56 0.14
N PHE A 67 -59.41 -20.74 -0.16
CA PHE A 67 -59.96 -20.74 -1.53
C PHE A 67 -59.77 -19.42 -2.30
N PHE A 68 -59.42 -18.32 -1.66
CA PHE A 68 -59.18 -17.00 -2.28
C PHE A 68 -57.85 -16.40 -1.87
N GLU A 69 -56.89 -17.27 -1.52
CA GLU A 69 -55.56 -16.86 -1.13
C GLU A 69 -54.60 -17.02 -2.30
N HIS A 70 -53.85 -15.94 -2.57
CA HIS A 70 -52.77 -15.92 -3.51
C HIS A 70 -51.46 -15.99 -2.75
N VAL A 71 -50.55 -16.86 -3.18
CA VAL A 71 -49.22 -16.97 -2.56
C VAL A 71 -48.18 -16.45 -3.53
N HIS A 72 -47.51 -15.34 -3.14
CA HIS A 72 -46.44 -14.74 -3.90
C HIS A 72 -45.11 -15.23 -3.34
N PRO A 73 -44.34 -16.03 -4.11
CA PRO A 73 -43.01 -16.47 -3.67
C PRO A 73 -41.98 -15.33 -3.77
N VAL A 74 -41.41 -14.98 -2.64
CA VAL A 74 -40.35 -13.98 -2.53
C VAL A 74 -39.02 -14.71 -2.32
N ASP A 75 -38.01 -14.47 -3.16
CA ASP A 75 -36.69 -15.07 -3.02
C ASP A 75 -35.96 -14.46 -1.81
N THR A 76 -35.52 -15.30 -0.89
CA THR A 76 -34.79 -14.91 0.34
C THR A 76 -33.30 -15.25 0.28
N ARG A 77 -32.83 -15.78 -0.85
CA ARG A 77 -31.41 -16.07 -1.05
C ARG A 77 -30.66 -14.79 -1.31
N THR A 78 -29.36 -14.80 -0.99
CA THR A 78 -28.50 -13.69 -1.34
C THR A 78 -28.39 -13.54 -2.85
N GLN A 79 -28.79 -12.38 -3.34
CA GLN A 79 -28.70 -11.99 -4.74
C GLN A 79 -27.64 -10.92 -4.92
N ARG A 80 -27.06 -10.86 -6.11
CA ARG A 80 -26.08 -9.84 -6.48
C ARG A 80 -26.63 -9.01 -7.63
N HIS A 81 -26.62 -7.71 -7.44
CA HIS A 81 -27.03 -6.72 -8.43
C HIS A 81 -25.91 -5.75 -8.70
N ASN A 82 -25.70 -5.41 -9.97
CA ASN A 82 -24.67 -4.46 -10.41
C ASN A 82 -25.34 -3.18 -10.90
N TYR A 83 -24.90 -2.05 -10.37
CA TYR A 83 -25.37 -0.73 -10.73
C TYR A 83 -24.21 0.14 -11.21
N LYS A 84 -24.50 1.01 -12.18
CA LYS A 84 -23.55 2.01 -12.65
C LYS A 84 -24.08 3.39 -12.31
N THR A 85 -23.21 4.28 -11.87
CA THR A 85 -23.57 5.65 -11.54
C THR A 85 -22.44 6.61 -11.83
N GLU A 86 -22.81 7.79 -12.25
CA GLU A 86 -21.94 8.94 -12.38
C GLU A 86 -22.06 9.81 -11.13
N CYS A 87 -20.96 10.24 -10.58
CA CYS A 87 -20.93 11.12 -9.42
C CYS A 87 -19.74 12.09 -9.50
N PHE A 88 -19.71 13.05 -8.59
CA PHE A 88 -18.64 14.02 -8.48
C PHE A 88 -17.91 13.84 -7.14
N SER A 89 -16.59 13.87 -7.22
CA SER A 89 -15.71 13.91 -6.05
C SER A 89 -15.74 15.28 -5.37
N SER A 90 -15.09 15.42 -4.21
CA SER A 90 -15.01 16.70 -3.49
C SER A 90 -14.27 17.80 -4.25
N ASP A 91 -13.38 17.43 -5.15
CA ASP A 91 -12.64 18.30 -6.08
C ASP A 91 -13.33 18.47 -7.45
N ILE A 92 -14.64 18.16 -7.50
CA ILE A 92 -15.51 18.37 -8.68
C ILE A 92 -15.04 17.57 -9.90
N GLN A 93 -14.35 16.47 -9.70
CA GLN A 93 -14.04 15.55 -10.82
C GLN A 93 -15.19 14.56 -11.02
N GLN A 94 -15.57 14.37 -12.27
CA GLN A 94 -16.54 13.34 -12.65
C GLN A 94 -15.91 11.96 -12.48
N VAL A 95 -16.66 11.05 -11.87
CA VAL A 95 -16.25 9.68 -11.58
C VAL A 95 -17.37 8.74 -11.96
N ASP A 96 -17.06 7.76 -12.80
CA ASP A 96 -17.99 6.71 -13.21
C ASP A 96 -17.71 5.47 -12.36
N LEU A 97 -18.75 5.03 -11.65
CA LEU A 97 -18.66 3.92 -10.69
C LEU A 97 -19.49 2.73 -11.12
N SER A 98 -18.91 1.53 -10.99
CA SER A 98 -19.64 0.27 -11.00
C SER A 98 -19.67 -0.32 -9.60
N ILE A 99 -20.89 -0.56 -9.10
CA ILE A 99 -21.12 -1.01 -7.72
C ILE A 99 -21.90 -2.32 -7.75
N ALA A 100 -21.36 -3.33 -7.08
CA ALA A 100 -22.06 -4.58 -6.83
C ALA A 100 -22.63 -4.58 -5.41
N VAL A 101 -23.89 -4.92 -5.29
CA VAL A 101 -24.59 -5.06 -4.01
C VAL A 101 -25.05 -6.50 -3.85
N ASN A 102 -24.74 -7.09 -2.72
CA ASN A 102 -25.28 -8.37 -2.30
C ASN A 102 -26.34 -8.11 -1.23
N GLU A 103 -27.55 -8.57 -1.49
CA GLU A 103 -28.67 -8.38 -0.59
C GLU A 103 -29.48 -9.67 -0.44
N ASN A 104 -30.23 -9.77 0.63
CA ASN A 104 -31.25 -10.79 0.82
C ASN A 104 -32.43 -10.21 1.59
N ILE A 105 -33.61 -10.82 1.41
CA ILE A 105 -34.82 -10.43 2.12
C ILE A 105 -34.95 -11.30 3.37
N SER A 106 -35.18 -10.64 4.50
CA SER A 106 -35.51 -11.37 5.74
C SER A 106 -36.85 -12.08 5.61
N PRO A 107 -36.93 -13.41 5.87
CA PRO A 107 -38.16 -14.18 5.73
C PRO A 107 -39.34 -13.57 6.49
N ASP A 108 -39.09 -13.08 7.71
CA ASP A 108 -40.13 -12.53 8.60
C ASP A 108 -40.65 -11.15 8.16
N ALA A 109 -39.82 -10.43 7.35
CA ALA A 109 -40.14 -9.09 6.88
C ALA A 109 -40.66 -9.05 5.42
N ALA A 110 -40.67 -10.17 4.72
CA ALA A 110 -41.07 -10.24 3.31
C ALA A 110 -42.50 -9.71 3.07
N TYR A 111 -43.43 -9.94 4.02
CA TYR A 111 -44.80 -9.40 3.93
C TYR A 111 -44.81 -7.86 3.97
N LYS A 112 -43.96 -7.27 4.81
CA LYS A 112 -43.84 -5.82 4.96
C LYS A 112 -43.28 -5.18 3.70
N LEU A 113 -42.23 -5.78 3.14
CA LEU A 113 -41.63 -5.35 1.88
C LEU A 113 -42.66 -5.38 0.75
N TYR A 114 -43.39 -6.51 0.63
CA TYR A 114 -44.43 -6.67 -0.37
C TYR A 114 -45.56 -5.62 -0.23
N THR A 115 -45.98 -5.33 1.00
CA THR A 115 -47.06 -4.37 1.28
C THR A 115 -46.64 -2.92 1.05
N THR A 116 -45.39 -2.56 1.39
CA THR A 116 -44.95 -1.16 1.36
C THR A 116 -44.32 -0.74 0.04
N VAL A 117 -43.58 -1.63 -0.61
CA VAL A 117 -42.81 -1.34 -1.82
C VAL A 117 -43.26 -2.17 -3.02
N GLY A 118 -43.66 -3.43 -2.77
CA GLY A 118 -44.04 -4.40 -3.80
C GLY A 118 -42.84 -5.23 -4.27
N MET A 119 -43.07 -6.05 -5.32
CA MET A 119 -42.06 -6.96 -5.85
C MET A 119 -40.92 -6.25 -6.59
N ASN A 120 -41.15 -5.04 -7.09
CA ASN A 120 -40.14 -4.26 -7.81
C ASN A 120 -39.29 -3.38 -6.84
N TYR A 121 -39.01 -3.89 -5.66
CA TYR A 121 -38.23 -3.18 -4.64
C TYR A 121 -36.80 -2.81 -5.10
N LEU A 122 -36.23 -3.57 -6.01
CA LEU A 122 -34.91 -3.29 -6.58
C LEU A 122 -34.89 -1.93 -7.27
N GLU A 123 -35.82 -1.70 -8.20
CA GLU A 123 -35.91 -0.47 -8.99
C GLU A 123 -36.50 0.70 -8.20
N ASN A 124 -37.51 0.39 -7.34
CA ASN A 124 -38.26 1.43 -6.65
C ASN A 124 -37.56 1.92 -5.36
N LEU A 125 -36.72 1.10 -4.73
CA LEU A 125 -36.15 1.39 -3.43
C LEU A 125 -34.63 1.20 -3.38
N LEU A 126 -34.11 -0.01 -3.70
CA LEU A 126 -32.72 -0.35 -3.52
C LEU A 126 -31.81 0.52 -4.39
N GLU A 127 -32.06 0.58 -5.69
CA GLU A 127 -31.27 1.33 -6.65
C GLU A 127 -31.21 2.83 -6.32
N PRO A 128 -32.32 3.57 -6.16
CA PRO A 128 -32.27 4.99 -5.85
C PRO A 128 -31.51 5.30 -4.55
N ARG A 129 -31.73 4.50 -3.51
CA ARG A 129 -31.05 4.67 -2.22
C ARG A 129 -29.57 4.36 -2.30
N LEU A 130 -29.20 3.31 -3.04
CA LEU A 130 -27.80 2.99 -3.29
C LEU A 130 -27.08 4.13 -3.99
N LEU A 131 -27.66 4.65 -5.07
CA LEU A 131 -27.10 5.74 -5.85
C LEU A 131 -26.97 7.02 -5.02
N GLU A 132 -28.00 7.35 -4.23
CA GLU A 132 -27.98 8.50 -3.32
C GLU A 132 -26.86 8.36 -2.28
N ASN A 133 -26.84 7.26 -1.54
CA ASN A 133 -25.83 7.03 -0.49
C ASN A 133 -24.42 7.01 -1.04
N THR A 134 -24.23 6.41 -2.22
CA THR A 134 -22.93 6.41 -2.92
C THR A 134 -22.50 7.83 -3.25
N LYS A 135 -23.35 8.65 -3.86
CA LYS A 135 -23.04 10.05 -4.20
C LYS A 135 -22.67 10.86 -2.95
N VAL A 136 -23.41 10.68 -1.86
CA VAL A 136 -23.13 11.36 -0.58
C VAL A 136 -21.77 10.94 0.01
N VAL A 137 -21.39 9.68 -0.11
CA VAL A 137 -20.09 9.21 0.40
C VAL A 137 -18.97 9.70 -0.51
N ILE A 138 -19.07 9.51 -1.81
CA ILE A 138 -18.06 9.90 -2.80
C ILE A 138 -17.74 11.40 -2.75
N SER A 139 -18.76 12.26 -2.59
CA SER A 139 -18.57 13.72 -2.53
C SER A 139 -17.70 14.21 -1.36
N LYS A 140 -17.39 13.36 -0.39
CA LYS A 140 -16.49 13.69 0.73
C LYS A 140 -15.02 13.46 0.42
N TYR A 141 -14.71 12.73 -0.64
CA TYR A 141 -13.37 12.29 -0.98
C TYR A 141 -12.89 12.95 -2.27
N THR A 142 -11.59 13.25 -2.35
CA THR A 142 -10.96 13.71 -3.59
C THR A 142 -10.78 12.53 -4.55
N ALA A 143 -10.72 12.78 -5.85
CA ALA A 143 -10.53 11.76 -6.87
C ALA A 143 -9.29 10.88 -6.60
N GLU A 144 -8.17 11.48 -6.19
CA GLU A 144 -6.94 10.77 -5.82
C GLU A 144 -7.14 9.85 -4.59
N SER A 145 -7.94 10.29 -3.61
CA SER A 145 -8.20 9.53 -2.39
C SER A 145 -9.21 8.39 -2.56
N LEU A 146 -10.07 8.44 -3.59
CA LEU A 146 -11.06 7.39 -3.87
C LEU A 146 -10.39 6.04 -4.16
N ILE A 147 -9.31 6.05 -4.94
CA ILE A 147 -8.58 4.84 -5.30
C ILE A 147 -7.90 4.23 -4.06
N ALA A 148 -7.26 5.08 -3.25
CA ALA A 148 -6.53 4.64 -2.06
C ALA A 148 -7.44 4.12 -0.94
N ASN A 149 -8.69 4.63 -0.84
CA ASN A 149 -9.62 4.32 0.25
C ASN A 149 -10.82 3.49 -0.19
N ARG A 150 -10.73 2.75 -1.28
CA ARG A 150 -11.82 1.97 -1.89
C ARG A 150 -12.56 1.06 -0.90
N GLU A 151 -11.82 0.38 -0.05
CA GLU A 151 -12.38 -0.51 0.98
C GLU A 151 -13.19 0.27 2.01
N LYS A 152 -12.68 1.41 2.46
CA LYS A 152 -13.35 2.28 3.42
C LYS A 152 -14.63 2.87 2.83
N LEU A 153 -14.60 3.27 1.57
CA LEU A 153 -15.78 3.76 0.84
C LEU A 153 -16.88 2.71 0.79
N SER A 154 -16.53 1.48 0.40
CA SER A 154 -17.48 0.36 0.37
C SER A 154 -18.12 0.11 1.73
N ALA A 155 -17.32 0.18 2.81
CA ALA A 155 -17.82 0.01 4.18
C ALA A 155 -18.73 1.15 4.62
N GLU A 156 -18.42 2.43 4.29
CA GLU A 156 -19.28 3.56 4.62
C GLU A 156 -20.62 3.51 3.89
N VAL A 157 -20.62 3.12 2.60
CA VAL A 157 -21.86 2.94 1.83
C VAL A 157 -22.67 1.78 2.40
N LEU A 158 -22.02 0.67 2.77
CA LEU A 158 -22.66 -0.50 3.36
C LEU A 158 -23.41 -0.15 4.65
N VAL A 159 -22.76 0.56 5.57
CA VAL A 159 -23.38 0.96 6.86
C VAL A 159 -24.63 1.80 6.62
N LYS A 160 -24.55 2.80 5.74
CA LYS A 160 -25.71 3.64 5.40
C LYS A 160 -26.84 2.83 4.74
N MET A 161 -26.48 1.95 3.81
CA MET A 161 -27.48 1.09 3.16
C MET A 161 -28.15 0.12 4.13
N GLN A 162 -27.40 -0.42 5.09
CA GLN A 162 -27.97 -1.29 6.14
C GLN A 162 -28.97 -0.53 7.01
N GLU A 163 -28.65 0.68 7.42
CA GLU A 163 -29.55 1.55 8.21
C GLU A 163 -30.83 1.86 7.43
N ASP A 164 -30.71 2.26 6.16
CA ASP A 164 -31.85 2.65 5.32
C ASP A 164 -32.75 1.46 4.97
N MET A 165 -32.16 0.28 4.72
CA MET A 165 -32.90 -0.90 4.24
C MET A 165 -33.49 -1.75 5.36
N ALA A 166 -32.95 -1.67 6.59
CA ALA A 166 -33.42 -2.45 7.73
C ALA A 166 -34.92 -2.30 8.00
N GLN A 167 -35.45 -1.09 7.85
CA GLN A 167 -36.86 -0.81 8.07
C GLN A 167 -37.82 -1.55 7.10
N TYR A 168 -37.32 -1.95 5.92
CA TYR A 168 -38.05 -2.69 4.90
C TYR A 168 -37.81 -4.19 4.95
N GLY A 169 -36.89 -4.64 5.84
CA GLY A 169 -36.49 -6.04 5.95
C GLY A 169 -35.56 -6.54 4.86
N ILE A 170 -34.94 -5.62 4.14
CA ILE A 170 -33.86 -5.92 3.19
C ILE A 170 -32.53 -5.89 3.94
N ASN A 171 -31.80 -6.99 3.86
CA ASN A 171 -30.53 -7.16 4.53
C ASN A 171 -29.39 -7.04 3.52
N VAL A 172 -28.69 -5.92 3.51
CA VAL A 172 -27.53 -5.70 2.63
C VAL A 172 -26.31 -6.34 3.28
N THR A 173 -25.81 -7.42 2.70
CA THR A 173 -24.70 -8.21 3.24
C THR A 173 -23.33 -7.68 2.85
N ALA A 174 -23.19 -7.20 1.62
CA ALA A 174 -21.94 -6.64 1.13
C ALA A 174 -22.18 -5.62 0.00
N ILE A 175 -21.30 -4.63 -0.04
CA ILE A 175 -21.21 -3.68 -1.16
C ILE A 175 -19.75 -3.67 -1.63
N SER A 176 -19.55 -3.79 -2.94
CA SER A 176 -18.25 -3.74 -3.57
C SER A 176 -18.24 -2.72 -4.67
N ILE A 177 -17.32 -1.78 -4.63
CA ILE A 177 -17.04 -0.88 -5.73
C ILE A 177 -16.14 -1.62 -6.70
N GLU A 178 -16.62 -1.98 -7.89
CA GLU A 178 -15.89 -2.83 -8.84
C GLU A 178 -14.96 -2.02 -9.72
N ASN A 179 -15.46 -0.89 -10.23
CA ASN A 179 -14.71 -0.01 -11.10
C ASN A 179 -14.87 1.44 -10.66
N ILE A 180 -13.80 2.20 -10.79
CA ILE A 180 -13.73 3.65 -10.58
C ILE A 180 -13.01 4.21 -11.79
N ASP A 181 -13.76 4.79 -12.73
CA ASP A 181 -13.23 5.38 -13.95
C ASP A 181 -13.29 6.91 -13.86
N PHE A 182 -12.25 7.55 -14.35
CA PHE A 182 -12.17 9.00 -14.43
C PHE A 182 -12.22 9.46 -15.89
N THR A 183 -12.41 10.75 -16.09
CA THR A 183 -12.34 11.31 -17.43
C THR A 183 -10.91 11.26 -17.99
N ASP A 184 -10.76 11.02 -19.29
CA ASP A 184 -9.45 10.95 -19.96
C ASP A 184 -8.56 12.17 -19.68
N GLN A 185 -9.18 13.35 -19.55
CA GLN A 185 -8.48 14.60 -19.25
C GLN A 185 -7.88 14.59 -17.83
N TYR A 186 -8.60 14.04 -16.88
CA TYR A 186 -8.11 13.91 -15.50
C TYR A 186 -6.99 12.88 -15.41
N GLU A 187 -7.14 11.73 -16.06
CA GLU A 187 -6.11 10.69 -16.11
C GLU A 187 -4.81 11.21 -16.70
N ALA A 188 -4.88 11.93 -17.84
CA ALA A 188 -3.71 12.56 -18.46
C ALA A 188 -3.05 13.60 -17.54
N ALA A 189 -3.84 14.39 -16.80
CA ALA A 189 -3.31 15.38 -15.86
C ALA A 189 -2.61 14.72 -14.66
N ILE A 190 -3.16 13.62 -14.13
CA ILE A 190 -2.54 12.84 -13.05
C ILE A 190 -1.25 12.16 -13.52
N GLU A 191 -1.24 11.58 -14.72
CA GLU A 191 -0.04 11.00 -15.30
C GLU A 191 1.08 12.05 -15.45
N ALA A 192 0.76 13.23 -16.01
CA ALA A 192 1.70 14.35 -16.12
C ALA A 192 2.24 14.80 -14.74
N LYS A 193 1.36 14.89 -13.73
CA LYS A 193 1.74 15.23 -12.35
C LYS A 193 2.68 14.17 -11.75
N GLN A 194 2.40 12.89 -11.98
CA GLN A 194 3.25 11.80 -11.50
C GLN A 194 4.63 11.81 -12.15
N VAL A 195 4.70 12.00 -13.47
CA VAL A 195 5.96 12.13 -14.22
C VAL A 195 6.78 13.29 -13.65
N ALA A 196 6.19 14.48 -13.52
CA ALA A 196 6.86 15.65 -12.96
C ALA A 196 7.35 15.43 -11.52
N THR A 197 6.55 14.71 -10.69
CA THR A 197 6.93 14.37 -9.32
C THR A 197 8.09 13.38 -9.28
N GLN A 198 8.10 12.38 -10.15
CA GLN A 198 9.21 11.44 -10.28
C GLN A 198 10.48 12.10 -10.78
N GLU A 199 10.38 13.01 -11.76
CA GLU A 199 11.54 13.77 -12.24
C GLU A 199 12.14 14.66 -11.16
N LYS A 200 11.29 15.35 -10.39
CA LYS A 200 11.73 16.13 -9.23
C LYS A 200 12.44 15.26 -8.19
N GLN A 201 11.89 14.09 -7.89
CA GLN A 201 12.48 13.18 -6.92
C GLN A 201 13.81 12.59 -7.40
N LYS A 202 13.91 12.27 -8.69
CA LYS A 202 15.19 11.87 -9.32
C LYS A 202 16.23 12.97 -9.23
N ALA A 203 15.84 14.22 -9.55
CA ALA A 203 16.75 15.36 -9.47
C ALA A 203 17.23 15.61 -8.03
N GLN A 204 16.34 15.49 -7.05
CA GLN A 204 16.71 15.62 -5.62
C GLN A 204 17.69 14.51 -5.19
N THR A 205 17.39 13.25 -5.52
CA THR A 205 18.26 12.11 -5.19
C THR A 205 19.64 12.27 -5.84
N GLU A 206 19.69 12.73 -7.09
CA GLU A 206 20.95 12.98 -7.80
C GLU A 206 21.75 14.12 -7.14
N GLN A 207 21.08 15.19 -6.74
CA GLN A 207 21.72 16.29 -6.03
C GLN A 207 22.26 15.86 -4.67
N GLU A 208 21.52 15.06 -3.90
CA GLU A 208 21.96 14.48 -2.64
C GLU A 208 23.17 13.56 -2.85
N ARG A 209 23.16 12.75 -3.90
CA ARG A 209 24.29 11.87 -4.27
C ARG A 209 25.53 12.70 -4.59
N MET A 210 25.42 13.74 -5.42
CA MET A 210 26.55 14.63 -5.75
C MET A 210 27.10 15.34 -4.51
N THR A 211 26.21 15.80 -3.62
CA THR A 211 26.62 16.44 -2.37
C THR A 211 27.40 15.46 -1.49
N MET A 212 26.89 14.24 -1.34
CA MET A 212 27.53 13.19 -0.57
C MET A 212 28.89 12.76 -1.17
N GLU A 213 28.97 12.65 -2.49
CA GLU A 213 30.24 12.36 -3.19
C GLU A 213 31.26 13.47 -2.99
N THR A 214 30.87 14.75 -3.07
CA THR A 214 31.76 15.87 -2.83
C THR A 214 32.25 15.97 -1.38
N GLU A 215 31.36 15.72 -0.41
CA GLU A 215 31.73 15.63 1.00
C GLU A 215 32.71 14.48 1.29
N GLN A 216 32.45 13.31 0.70
CA GLN A 216 33.34 12.16 0.85
C GLN A 216 34.72 12.42 0.19
N ALA A 217 34.71 13.05 -0.99
CA ALA A 217 35.95 13.44 -1.64
C ALA A 217 36.75 14.47 -0.80
N ALA A 218 36.07 15.43 -0.20
CA ALA A 218 36.70 16.39 0.72
C ALA A 218 37.27 15.70 1.98
N LYS A 219 36.50 14.77 2.57
CA LYS A 219 36.97 13.96 3.71
C LYS A 219 38.19 13.10 3.37
N ARG A 220 38.17 12.45 2.20
CA ARG A 220 39.33 11.66 1.72
C ARG A 220 40.56 12.53 1.57
N LYS A 221 40.48 13.70 0.92
CA LYS A 221 41.57 14.65 0.78
C LYS A 221 42.14 15.12 2.13
N LYS A 222 41.24 15.36 3.10
CA LYS A 222 41.65 15.73 4.45
C LYS A 222 42.40 14.58 5.13
N ILE A 223 41.89 13.35 5.06
CA ILE A 223 42.57 12.17 5.63
C ILE A 223 43.92 11.93 4.97
N GLU A 224 44.02 12.07 3.65
CA GLU A 224 45.30 11.97 2.91
C GLU A 224 46.31 13.05 3.34
N ALA A 225 45.84 14.30 3.49
CA ALA A 225 46.70 15.39 3.96
C ALA A 225 47.17 15.20 5.41
N ASP A 226 46.23 14.77 6.29
CA ASP A 226 46.57 14.47 7.70
C ASP A 226 47.55 13.29 7.80
N ALA A 227 47.35 12.23 7.00
CA ALA A 227 48.25 11.09 6.94
C ALA A 227 49.64 11.46 6.38
N ALA A 228 49.69 12.28 5.32
CA ALA A 228 50.96 12.76 4.76
C ALA A 228 51.74 13.65 5.77
N ALA A 229 51.05 14.50 6.50
CA ALA A 229 51.65 15.32 7.55
C ALA A 229 52.17 14.46 8.72
N GLU A 230 51.48 13.41 9.11
CA GLU A 230 51.92 12.49 10.16
C GLU A 230 53.12 11.66 9.72
N VAL A 231 53.14 11.18 8.46
CA VAL A 231 54.33 10.50 7.88
C VAL A 231 55.56 11.44 7.90
N GLN A 232 55.40 12.69 7.44
CA GLN A 232 56.46 13.68 7.43
C GLN A 232 57.00 14.00 8.84
N LYS A 233 56.12 14.04 9.82
CA LYS A 233 56.48 14.22 11.22
C LYS A 233 57.26 13.02 11.77
N ILE A 234 56.78 11.79 11.49
CA ILE A 234 57.48 10.56 11.88
C ILE A 234 58.87 10.48 11.25
N GLU A 235 59.02 10.84 9.97
CA GLU A 235 60.31 10.90 9.29
C GLU A 235 61.23 11.94 9.95
N ALA A 236 60.74 13.14 10.21
CA ALA A 236 61.53 14.19 10.88
C ALA A 236 61.96 13.79 12.31
N ASP A 237 61.07 13.14 13.08
CA ASP A 237 61.37 12.63 14.42
C ASP A 237 62.39 11.48 14.36
N ALA A 238 62.29 10.59 13.34
CA ALA A 238 63.24 9.51 13.12
C ALA A 238 64.66 10.05 12.74
N ASP A 239 64.68 11.05 11.86
CA ASP A 239 65.97 11.71 11.47
C ASP A 239 66.58 12.45 12.66
N ALA A 240 65.82 13.18 13.44
CA ALA A 240 66.30 13.85 14.66
C ALA A 240 66.78 12.83 15.67
N TYR A 241 66.16 11.70 15.86
CA TYR A 241 66.58 10.61 16.71
C TYR A 241 67.89 9.99 16.20
N ALA A 242 68.00 9.74 14.89
CA ALA A 242 69.25 9.20 14.28
C ALA A 242 70.43 10.16 14.42
N ILE A 243 70.23 11.47 14.20
CA ILE A 243 71.29 12.50 14.41
C ILE A 243 71.67 12.55 15.87
N LYS A 244 70.72 12.53 16.80
CA LYS A 244 71.05 12.54 18.24
C LYS A 244 71.81 11.29 18.68
N ALA A 245 71.33 10.12 18.27
CA ALA A 245 72.03 8.85 18.58
C ALA A 245 73.43 8.80 18.01
N LYS A 246 73.68 9.32 16.79
CA LYS A 246 75.00 9.45 16.18
C LYS A 246 75.86 10.43 16.96
N ALA A 247 75.33 11.60 17.32
CA ALA A 247 76.12 12.59 18.10
C ALA A 247 76.50 12.06 19.50
N GLU A 248 75.58 11.34 20.16
CA GLU A 248 75.84 10.68 21.46
C GLU A 248 76.92 9.59 21.32
N ALA A 249 76.88 8.75 20.27
CA ALA A 249 77.88 7.74 19.98
C ALA A 249 79.24 8.34 19.64
N GLU A 250 79.25 9.43 18.87
CA GLU A 250 80.53 10.17 18.54
C GLU A 250 81.08 10.86 19.79
N ALA A 251 80.20 11.44 20.63
CA ALA A 251 80.69 12.04 21.89
C ALA A 251 81.23 10.99 22.84
N GLU A 252 80.62 9.81 22.97
CA GLU A 252 81.11 8.70 23.77
C GLU A 252 82.41 8.13 23.20
N ALA A 253 82.52 7.99 21.90
CA ALA A 253 83.75 7.58 21.22
C ALA A 253 84.88 8.58 21.45
N ASN A 254 84.61 9.89 21.30
CA ASN A 254 85.59 10.95 21.56
C ASN A 254 86.05 11.01 23.03
N ASP A 255 85.09 10.79 23.99
CA ASP A 255 85.50 10.75 25.41
C ASP A 255 86.39 9.53 25.74
N LYS A 256 86.10 8.37 25.12
CA LYS A 256 86.93 7.19 25.24
C LYS A 256 88.30 7.42 24.60
N ILE A 257 88.36 8.07 23.45
CA ILE A 257 89.67 8.45 22.79
C ILE A 257 90.40 9.42 23.67
N ASN A 258 89.81 10.48 24.18
CA ASN A 258 90.42 11.45 25.06
C ASN A 258 90.98 10.81 26.33
N LYS A 259 90.28 9.86 26.95
CA LYS A 259 90.73 9.12 28.12
C LYS A 259 91.93 8.19 27.80
N SER A 260 92.12 7.76 26.57
CA SER A 260 93.19 6.87 26.12
C SER A 260 94.35 7.64 25.50
N LEU A 261 94.20 8.92 25.24
CA LEU A 261 95.30 9.77 24.67
C LEU A 261 96.24 10.18 25.75
N THR A 262 97.42 9.55 25.72
CA THR A 262 98.61 9.98 26.46
C THR A 262 99.47 10.83 25.52
N ASP A 263 100.20 11.81 26.06
CA ASP A 263 101.11 12.68 25.31
C ASP A 263 102.05 11.90 24.38
N ALA A 264 102.44 10.72 24.77
CA ALA A 264 103.27 9.81 23.97
C ALA A 264 102.53 9.27 22.74
N LEU A 265 101.22 8.97 22.88
CA LEU A 265 100.41 8.48 21.77
C LEU A 265 100.12 9.59 20.76
N ILE A 266 99.90 10.82 21.22
CA ILE A 266 99.65 12.00 20.36
C ILE A 266 100.92 12.24 19.51
N SER A 267 102.09 12.20 20.11
CA SER A 267 103.36 12.37 19.41
C SER A 267 103.65 11.25 18.40
N TYR A 268 103.28 10.01 18.74
CA TYR A 268 103.37 8.86 17.83
C TYR A 268 102.46 8.96 16.62
N VAL A 269 101.19 9.34 16.81
CA VAL A 269 100.26 9.51 15.72
C VAL A 269 100.58 10.69 14.83
N GLN A 270 101.13 11.79 15.42
CA GLN A 270 101.64 12.92 14.65
C GLN A 270 102.88 12.51 13.78
N MET A 271 103.79 11.77 14.33
CA MET A 271 104.90 11.24 13.57
C MET A 271 104.49 10.28 12.46
N ASN A 272 103.54 9.41 12.73
CA ASN A 272 103.13 8.37 11.77
C ASN A 272 102.26 8.93 10.62
N LYS A 273 101.55 10.03 10.80
CA LYS A 273 100.79 10.76 9.78
C LYS A 273 101.55 11.86 9.09
N TRP A 274 102.77 12.15 9.54
CA TRP A 274 103.59 13.19 8.90
C TRP A 274 104.16 12.68 7.58
N ASN A 275 103.84 13.39 6.51
CA ASN A 275 104.28 13.06 5.13
C ASN A 275 105.69 13.58 4.79
N GLY A 276 106.44 14.06 5.78
CA GLY A 276 107.80 14.53 5.60
C GLY A 276 107.92 15.94 5.02
N ALA A 277 106.81 16.61 4.74
CA ALA A 277 106.86 17.98 4.22
C ALA A 277 106.77 19.01 5.35
N LEU A 278 107.71 19.94 5.41
CA LEU A 278 107.67 21.10 6.33
C LEU A 278 106.50 22.03 5.91
N PRO A 279 105.69 22.52 6.82
CA PRO A 279 104.58 23.42 6.48
C PRO A 279 105.19 24.70 5.89
N GLN A 280 104.77 25.01 4.64
CA GLN A 280 105.08 26.29 4.01
C GLN A 280 104.12 27.35 4.54
N PHE A 281 104.67 28.29 5.28
CA PHE A 281 103.95 29.47 5.71
C PHE A 281 103.91 30.51 4.59
N VAL A 282 102.85 30.78 3.99
CA VAL A 282 102.62 31.95 3.15
C VAL A 282 102.14 33.06 4.07
N GLY A 283 103.01 34.06 4.25
CA GLY A 283 102.78 35.16 5.19
C GLY A 283 101.49 35.93 4.89
N GLY A 284 100.52 35.90 5.81
CA GLY A 284 99.46 36.80 6.01
C GLY A 284 99.40 37.12 7.48
N ASP A 285 99.13 38.38 7.75
CA ASP A 285 99.17 39.07 9.04
C ASP A 285 98.23 38.47 10.11
N SER A 286 98.67 37.36 10.68
CA SER A 286 97.99 36.76 11.83
C SER A 286 98.95 35.99 12.67
N THR A 287 98.96 36.25 13.96
CA THR A 287 99.78 35.65 15.02
C THR A 287 99.95 34.15 14.87
N ILE A 288 101.18 33.74 14.52
CA ILE A 288 101.59 32.34 14.38
C ILE A 288 101.70 31.79 15.78
N PRO A 289 101.07 30.69 16.18
CA PRO A 289 101.46 30.00 17.41
C PRO A 289 102.83 29.34 17.14
N VAL A 290 103.85 29.85 17.78
CA VAL A 290 105.20 29.26 17.82
C VAL A 290 105.07 27.96 18.64
N LEU A 291 105.10 26.82 17.94
CA LEU A 291 105.29 25.54 18.62
C LEU A 291 106.72 25.50 19.15
N ASP A 292 106.86 25.66 20.44
CA ASP A 292 108.16 25.53 21.14
C ASP A 292 108.51 24.05 21.25
N PHE A 293 109.56 23.61 20.53
CA PHE A 293 110.09 22.24 20.54
C PHE A 293 111.19 22.06 21.55
N THR A 294 111.36 22.95 22.52
CA THR A 294 112.40 22.83 23.55
C THR A 294 111.85 22.16 24.81
N GLY A 295 111.62 20.88 24.76
CA GLY A 295 111.20 20.10 25.90
C GLY A 295 111.49 18.60 25.68
N ALA A 296 112.71 18.27 25.37
CA ALA A 296 113.17 16.90 25.47
C ALA A 296 114.47 16.88 26.32
N GLU A 297 114.27 16.59 27.55
CA GLU A 297 115.17 15.79 28.35
C GLU A 297 114.41 14.64 28.97
#